data_3fe0a0660006e5a9087f5ee72db233e2
#
_entry.id   3fe0a0660006e5a9087f5ee72db233e2
#
_cell.length_a   1.000
_cell.length_b   1.000
_cell.length_c   1.000
_cell.angle_alpha   90.00
_cell.angle_beta   90.00
_cell.angle_gamma   90.00
#
_symmetry.space_group_name_H-M   'P 1'
#
loop_
_entity.id
_entity.type
_entity.pdbx_description
1 polymer ?
#
loop_
_entity_poly.entity_id
_entity_poly.type
_entity_poly.pdbx_seq_one_letter_code
_entity_poly.pdbx_strand_id
1 'polypeptide(L)'
;MIKLEGGKKLVLLVFLLLLQVAVTSTAANDAGANSPLLESGKAATIRKHDPNASEIKIVSYNIRWRAGDELKRMVKVLHEDPEVGGAVILGLQEVDRRKKRTGHSNTAKMLAEELGLHYAWAAAPSPREGAEEETGVALLSVYPLTDVVRIVLPHPGPKKRRRVALGATVEIDGQPWRVYSAHAETRISMKKKMEQFNAILEDLKRYPSDLPAIVMGDLNTWEPSADDKTAKLFSNAGLTTPFAGNATFRRKVLFVPLELKLDWIWLRGLEATSFGIDREIEISDHWPLWANLRRAVTKKE
;
A
#
# COMPACT_ATOMS: atom_id res chain seq x y z
N MET A 1 58.46 26.55 -42.13
CA MET A 1 59.05 25.71 -41.06
C MET A 1 58.72 26.38 -39.74
N ILE A 2 57.78 25.84 -39.01
CA ILE A 2 57.66 25.76 -37.56
C ILE A 2 56.30 25.14 -37.23
N LYS A 3 56.35 24.01 -36.56
CA LYS A 3 55.23 23.23 -36.03
C LYS A 3 54.51 23.99 -34.91
N LEU A 4 53.19 23.88 -34.88
CA LEU A 4 52.40 23.96 -33.65
C LEU A 4 51.16 23.07 -33.85
N GLU A 5 51.33 21.80 -33.65
CA GLU A 5 50.24 20.87 -33.32
C GLU A 5 50.34 20.54 -31.85
N GLY A 6 49.28 20.64 -31.11
CA GLY A 6 49.29 20.09 -29.76
C GLY A 6 48.35 20.72 -28.71
N GLY A 7 47.39 21.55 -29.10
CA GLY A 7 46.58 22.26 -28.09
C GLY A 7 45.04 22.17 -28.19
N LYS A 8 44.49 21.51 -29.21
CA LYS A 8 43.05 21.55 -29.45
C LYS A 8 42.27 20.21 -29.29
N LYS A 9 42.98 19.14 -28.91
CA LYS A 9 42.30 17.85 -28.66
C LYS A 9 41.99 17.55 -27.19
N LEU A 10 42.48 18.36 -26.25
CA LEU A 10 42.26 18.11 -24.83
C LEU A 10 41.05 18.88 -24.26
N VAL A 11 40.51 19.86 -24.95
CA VAL A 11 39.38 20.67 -24.46
C VAL A 11 38.03 20.06 -24.88
N LEU A 12 37.99 19.16 -25.88
CA LEU A 12 36.76 18.54 -26.34
C LEU A 12 36.39 17.26 -25.56
N LEU A 13 37.30 16.70 -24.76
CA LEU A 13 37.05 15.49 -23.98
C LEU A 13 36.54 15.81 -22.55
N VAL A 14 36.65 17.04 -22.07
CA VAL A 14 36.16 17.47 -20.75
C VAL A 14 34.72 17.97 -20.81
N PHE A 15 34.21 18.34 -21.99
CA PHE A 15 32.81 18.79 -22.15
C PHE A 15 31.79 17.69 -22.44
N LEU A 16 32.23 16.44 -22.68
CA LEU A 16 31.31 15.31 -22.92
C LEU A 16 31.06 14.44 -21.67
N LEU A 17 31.66 14.80 -20.53
CA LEU A 17 31.49 14.06 -19.27
C LEU A 17 30.56 14.74 -18.26
N LEU A 18 29.87 15.83 -18.62
CA LEU A 18 29.04 16.60 -17.71
C LEU A 18 27.58 16.75 -18.16
N LEU A 19 27.07 15.89 -19.04
CA LEU A 19 25.65 15.88 -19.42
C LEU A 19 25.04 14.47 -19.37
N GLN A 20 25.36 13.69 -18.35
CA GLN A 20 24.47 12.66 -17.85
C GLN A 20 23.90 13.14 -16.51
N VAL A 21 23.14 14.22 -16.56
CA VAL A 21 22.14 14.48 -15.55
C VAL A 21 21.05 13.44 -15.78
N ALA A 22 21.16 12.34 -15.04
CA ALA A 22 20.05 11.44 -14.86
C ALA A 22 18.83 12.27 -14.45
N VAL A 23 17.83 12.33 -15.32
CA VAL A 23 16.50 12.72 -14.94
C VAL A 23 15.98 11.57 -14.08
N THR A 24 16.48 11.50 -12.84
CA THR A 24 15.78 10.79 -11.79
C THR A 24 14.49 11.56 -11.57
N SER A 25 13.39 11.04 -12.08
CA SER A 25 12.06 11.36 -11.61
C SER A 25 12.07 11.05 -10.12
N THR A 26 12.41 12.03 -9.31
CA THR A 26 12.21 11.98 -7.88
C THR A 26 10.70 11.96 -7.69
N ALA A 27 10.13 10.76 -7.51
CA ALA A 27 8.88 10.65 -6.78
C ALA A 27 9.12 11.43 -5.48
N ALA A 28 8.43 12.56 -5.31
CA ALA A 28 8.59 13.40 -4.14
C ALA A 28 8.12 12.58 -2.93
N ASN A 29 9.07 11.93 -2.26
CA ASN A 29 8.85 11.24 -1.00
C ASN A 29 8.79 12.34 0.06
N ASP A 30 7.58 12.75 0.43
CA ASP A 30 7.33 13.59 1.60
C ASP A 30 7.54 12.73 2.85
N ALA A 31 8.79 12.62 3.27
CA ALA A 31 9.14 12.02 4.55
C ALA A 31 8.97 13.08 5.65
N GLY A 32 7.85 13.02 6.38
CA GLY A 32 7.66 13.91 7.52
C GLY A 32 6.30 13.73 8.19
N ALA A 33 6.30 13.56 9.51
CA ALA A 33 5.10 13.44 10.34
C ALA A 33 4.16 14.67 10.30
N ASN A 34 4.60 15.77 9.69
CA ASN A 34 3.89 17.05 9.64
C ASN A 34 3.32 17.41 8.26
N SER A 35 3.38 16.52 7.28
CA SER A 35 2.71 16.78 6.00
C SER A 35 1.20 16.77 6.18
N PRO A 36 0.45 17.77 5.70
CA PRO A 36 -1.02 17.81 5.81
C PRO A 36 -1.70 16.60 5.15
N LEU A 37 -1.01 15.87 4.27
CA LEU A 37 -1.50 14.67 3.57
C LEU A 37 -0.87 13.37 4.07
N LEU A 38 -0.17 13.41 5.17
CA LEU A 38 0.36 12.29 5.93
C LEU A 38 0.06 12.57 7.41
N GLU A 39 -0.59 11.62 8.07
CA GLU A 39 -0.95 11.70 9.48
C GLU A 39 -0.67 10.36 10.14
N SER A 40 -0.13 10.37 11.34
CA SER A 40 0.06 9.16 12.14
C SER A 40 -0.28 9.44 13.60
N GLY A 41 -0.64 8.39 14.31
CA GLY A 41 -1.00 8.45 15.72
C GLY A 41 -1.26 7.07 16.29
N LYS A 42 -1.86 7.05 17.46
CA LYS A 42 -2.23 5.81 18.17
C LYS A 42 -3.49 6.01 18.99
N ALA A 43 -4.18 4.93 19.28
CA ALA A 43 -5.27 4.89 20.26
C ALA A 43 -4.77 5.24 21.66
N ALA A 44 -5.69 5.70 22.51
CA ALA A 44 -5.40 5.97 23.94
C ALA A 44 -4.93 4.69 24.66
N THR A 45 -5.52 3.54 24.29
CA THR A 45 -5.10 2.23 24.80
C THR A 45 -4.78 1.32 23.63
N ILE A 46 -3.56 0.78 23.61
CA ILE A 46 -3.12 -0.15 22.57
C ILE A 46 -3.46 -1.58 22.99
N ARG A 47 -4.10 -2.32 22.08
CA ARG A 47 -4.35 -3.75 22.22
C ARG A 47 -3.01 -4.50 22.30
N LYS A 48 -2.92 -5.43 23.23
CA LYS A 48 -1.73 -6.30 23.33
C LYS A 48 -1.81 -7.41 22.30
N HIS A 49 -0.69 -7.70 21.66
CA HIS A 49 -0.50 -8.93 20.91
C HIS A 49 0.09 -10.00 21.83
N ASP A 50 -0.32 -11.26 21.64
CA ASP A 50 0.27 -12.37 22.36
C ASP A 50 1.72 -12.56 21.88
N PRO A 51 2.72 -12.37 22.76
CA PRO A 51 4.12 -12.54 22.36
C PRO A 51 4.49 -13.98 22.01
N ASN A 52 3.63 -14.97 22.35
CA ASN A 52 3.82 -16.38 22.01
C ASN A 52 3.10 -16.77 20.72
N ALA A 53 2.39 -15.86 20.07
CA ALA A 53 1.73 -16.16 18.80
C ALA A 53 2.79 -16.49 17.74
N SER A 54 2.72 -17.70 17.19
CA SER A 54 3.65 -18.16 16.15
C SER A 54 3.38 -17.53 14.77
N GLU A 55 2.28 -16.82 14.64
CA GLU A 55 1.78 -16.26 13.38
C GLU A 55 1.26 -14.84 13.57
N ILE A 56 1.42 -14.05 12.54
CA ILE A 56 0.96 -12.66 12.46
C ILE A 56 -0.20 -12.58 11.49
N LYS A 57 -1.41 -12.31 11.99
CA LYS A 57 -2.58 -12.08 11.15
C LYS A 57 -2.53 -10.70 10.51
N ILE A 58 -2.67 -10.65 9.19
CA ILE A 58 -2.80 -9.41 8.42
C ILE A 58 -4.09 -9.38 7.63
N VAL A 59 -4.61 -8.17 7.38
CA VAL A 59 -5.81 -7.95 6.56
C VAL A 59 -5.59 -6.80 5.58
N SER A 60 -6.00 -6.98 4.34
CA SER A 60 -6.13 -5.93 3.32
C SER A 60 -7.59 -5.72 2.98
N TYR A 61 -8.09 -4.48 3.07
CA TYR A 61 -9.51 -4.20 2.84
C TYR A 61 -9.75 -2.82 2.24
N ASN A 62 -10.33 -2.73 1.05
CA ASN A 62 -10.90 -1.50 0.54
C ASN A 62 -12.26 -1.26 1.22
N ILE A 63 -12.29 -0.31 2.16
CA ILE A 63 -13.47 -0.05 3.01
C ILE A 63 -14.51 0.85 2.37
N ARG A 64 -14.26 1.35 1.16
CA ARG A 64 -15.19 2.21 0.41
C ARG A 64 -15.80 3.32 1.27
N TRP A 65 -14.95 4.10 1.96
CA TRP A 65 -15.32 5.29 2.75
C TRP A 65 -16.54 5.08 3.68
N ARG A 66 -16.63 3.91 4.35
CA ARG A 66 -17.75 3.63 5.27
C ARG A 66 -17.82 4.61 6.44
N ALA A 67 -19.05 4.89 6.87
CA ALA A 67 -19.37 5.82 7.94
C ALA A 67 -20.58 5.34 8.74
N GLY A 68 -20.87 5.99 9.86
CA GLY A 68 -22.06 5.71 10.67
C GLY A 68 -22.15 4.25 11.10
N ASP A 69 -23.33 3.65 10.93
CA ASP A 69 -23.57 2.27 11.37
C ASP A 69 -22.80 1.23 10.54
N GLU A 70 -22.50 1.50 9.26
CA GLU A 70 -21.65 0.62 8.46
C GLU A 70 -20.21 0.59 9.01
N LEU A 71 -19.69 1.73 9.48
CA LEU A 71 -18.37 1.78 10.12
C LEU A 71 -18.37 1.03 11.47
N LYS A 72 -19.42 1.15 12.26
CA LYS A 72 -19.57 0.37 13.51
C LYS A 72 -19.61 -1.13 13.26
N ARG A 73 -20.34 -1.56 12.22
CA ARG A 73 -20.37 -2.96 11.80
C ARG A 73 -18.98 -3.43 11.36
N MET A 74 -18.23 -2.59 10.65
CA MET A 74 -16.86 -2.88 10.23
C MET A 74 -15.92 -3.03 11.44
N VAL A 75 -16.03 -2.13 12.44
CA VAL A 75 -15.27 -2.26 13.70
C VAL A 75 -15.55 -3.61 14.35
N LYS A 76 -16.83 -3.99 14.45
CA LYS A 76 -17.22 -5.28 15.04
C LYS A 76 -16.61 -6.45 14.27
N VAL A 77 -16.69 -6.45 12.95
CA VAL A 77 -16.09 -7.48 12.09
C VAL A 77 -14.58 -7.54 12.27
N LEU A 78 -13.87 -6.42 12.18
CA LEU A 78 -12.41 -6.36 12.34
C LEU A 78 -11.95 -6.73 13.76
N HIS A 79 -12.86 -6.77 14.73
CA HIS A 79 -12.57 -7.18 16.10
C HIS A 79 -12.89 -8.67 16.34
N GLU A 80 -14.06 -9.14 15.91
CA GLU A 80 -14.67 -10.41 16.36
C GLU A 80 -14.74 -11.51 15.29
N ASP A 81 -14.64 -11.17 14.00
CA ASP A 81 -14.77 -12.16 12.95
C ASP A 81 -13.65 -13.22 13.00
N PRO A 82 -13.95 -14.52 12.79
CA PRO A 82 -12.97 -15.59 12.89
C PRO A 82 -11.80 -15.46 11.89
N GLU A 83 -12.07 -14.99 10.67
CA GLU A 83 -11.07 -14.89 9.61
C GLU A 83 -10.30 -13.56 9.69
N VAL A 84 -10.99 -12.43 9.68
CA VAL A 84 -10.37 -11.11 9.61
C VAL A 84 -10.20 -10.43 10.96
N GLY A 85 -10.93 -10.87 11.98
CA GLY A 85 -10.89 -10.29 13.32
C GLY A 85 -9.54 -10.48 13.99
N GLY A 86 -9.21 -9.51 14.86
CA GLY A 86 -7.98 -9.57 15.65
C GLY A 86 -6.68 -9.38 14.84
N ALA A 87 -6.74 -8.88 13.61
CA ALA A 87 -5.55 -8.67 12.78
C ALA A 87 -4.51 -7.77 13.47
N VAL A 88 -3.25 -8.14 13.34
CA VAL A 88 -2.09 -7.41 13.90
C VAL A 88 -1.74 -6.22 13.02
N ILE A 89 -1.89 -6.37 11.70
CA ILE A 89 -1.66 -5.32 10.72
C ILE A 89 -2.85 -5.26 9.76
N LEU A 90 -3.38 -4.06 9.53
CA LEU A 90 -4.43 -3.81 8.53
C LEU A 90 -3.93 -2.79 7.50
N GLY A 91 -4.11 -3.12 6.22
CA GLY A 91 -3.93 -2.20 5.10
C GLY A 91 -5.29 -1.82 4.52
N LEU A 92 -5.68 -0.56 4.68
CA LEU A 92 -7.00 -0.09 4.30
C LEU A 92 -6.93 0.87 3.10
N GLN A 93 -7.91 0.79 2.20
CA GLN A 93 -8.04 1.68 1.06
C GLN A 93 -9.40 2.40 1.09
N GLU A 94 -9.50 3.51 0.37
CA GLU A 94 -10.65 4.42 0.38
C GLU A 94 -11.00 4.95 1.77
N VAL A 95 -9.99 5.32 2.53
CA VAL A 95 -10.10 5.84 3.90
C VAL A 95 -10.22 7.35 3.86
N ASP A 96 -11.36 7.87 4.29
CA ASP A 96 -11.67 9.30 4.26
C ASP A 96 -11.09 10.04 5.45
N ARG A 97 -10.71 11.31 5.18
CA ARG A 97 -10.42 12.31 6.21
C ARG A 97 -11.15 13.62 5.84
N ARG A 98 -11.82 14.25 6.82
CA ARG A 98 -12.55 15.51 6.70
C ARG A 98 -13.69 15.51 5.67
N LYS A 99 -14.08 14.37 5.09
CA LYS A 99 -15.19 14.27 4.16
C LYS A 99 -16.54 14.47 4.87
N LYS A 100 -17.45 15.25 4.25
CA LYS A 100 -18.82 15.41 4.76
C LYS A 100 -19.52 14.07 4.95
N ARG A 101 -19.37 13.14 4.02
CA ARG A 101 -20.01 11.81 4.06
C ARG A 101 -19.54 10.93 5.23
N THR A 102 -18.38 11.23 5.83
CA THR A 102 -17.84 10.54 7.00
C THR A 102 -17.82 11.46 8.24
N GLY A 103 -18.72 12.47 8.28
CA GLY A 103 -18.85 13.35 9.44
C GLY A 103 -17.63 14.24 9.71
N HIS A 104 -16.86 14.58 8.67
CA HIS A 104 -15.63 15.36 8.75
C HIS A 104 -14.53 14.75 9.63
N SER A 105 -14.65 13.46 9.98
CA SER A 105 -13.69 12.74 10.81
C SER A 105 -12.52 12.19 9.99
N ASN A 106 -11.49 11.71 10.69
CA ASN A 106 -10.45 10.84 10.14
C ASN A 106 -10.83 9.40 10.44
N THR A 107 -11.27 8.66 9.41
CA THR A 107 -11.74 7.28 9.55
C THR A 107 -10.62 6.34 10.05
N ALA A 108 -9.35 6.55 9.63
CA ALA A 108 -8.23 5.75 10.12
C ALA A 108 -8.02 5.94 11.64
N LYS A 109 -8.10 7.19 12.12
CA LYS A 109 -7.99 7.50 13.54
C LYS A 109 -9.13 6.85 14.32
N MET A 110 -10.37 6.96 13.84
CA MET A 110 -11.53 6.36 14.50
C MET A 110 -11.39 4.84 14.60
N LEU A 111 -11.02 4.17 13.50
CA LEU A 111 -10.77 2.73 13.52
C LEU A 111 -9.64 2.34 14.47
N ALA A 112 -8.56 3.14 14.51
CA ALA A 112 -7.45 2.89 15.42
C ALA A 112 -7.90 2.99 16.89
N GLU A 113 -8.68 4.00 17.25
CA GLU A 113 -9.23 4.17 18.62
C GLU A 113 -10.12 3.00 19.02
N GLU A 114 -11.05 2.58 18.16
CA GLU A 114 -11.98 1.49 18.43
C GLU A 114 -11.28 0.12 18.52
N LEU A 115 -10.23 -0.11 17.72
CA LEU A 115 -9.52 -1.37 17.65
C LEU A 115 -8.28 -1.43 18.57
N GLY A 116 -7.92 -0.32 19.23
CA GLY A 116 -6.74 -0.22 20.08
C GLY A 116 -5.43 -0.34 19.29
N LEU A 117 -5.24 0.46 18.23
CA LEU A 117 -4.11 0.32 17.30
C LEU A 117 -3.34 1.64 17.13
N HIS A 118 -2.10 1.52 16.66
CA HIS A 118 -1.40 2.61 15.98
C HIS A 118 -1.97 2.77 14.57
N TYR A 119 -1.89 3.99 14.00
CA TYR A 119 -2.28 4.22 12.62
C TYR A 119 -1.32 5.16 11.90
N ALA A 120 -1.25 5.00 10.60
CA ALA A 120 -0.77 5.99 9.66
C ALA A 120 -1.80 6.10 8.53
N TRP A 121 -2.03 7.32 8.06
CA TRP A 121 -2.95 7.62 6.96
C TRP A 121 -2.27 8.55 5.96
N ALA A 122 -2.49 8.34 4.66
CA ALA A 122 -1.95 9.19 3.62
C ALA A 122 -2.94 9.35 2.45
N ALA A 123 -2.95 10.56 1.86
CA ALA A 123 -3.66 10.83 0.62
C ALA A 123 -2.76 11.52 -0.41
N ALA A 124 -3.13 11.41 -1.68
CA ALA A 124 -2.51 12.18 -2.74
C ALA A 124 -3.02 13.63 -2.72
N PRO A 125 -2.24 14.59 -3.22
CA PRO A 125 -2.68 15.98 -3.37
C PRO A 125 -3.98 16.06 -4.18
N SER A 126 -4.93 16.86 -3.69
CA SER A 126 -6.17 17.13 -4.42
C SER A 126 -5.86 17.93 -5.68
N PRO A 127 -6.54 17.65 -6.82
CA PRO A 127 -6.47 18.51 -7.99
C PRO A 127 -7.22 19.85 -7.80
N ARG A 128 -7.98 20.01 -6.72
CA ARG A 128 -8.67 21.24 -6.34
C ARG A 128 -7.84 21.96 -5.30
N GLU A 129 -7.46 23.19 -5.60
CA GLU A 129 -6.78 24.07 -4.66
C GLU A 129 -7.65 24.32 -3.42
N GLY A 130 -7.04 24.32 -2.24
CA GLY A 130 -7.75 24.53 -0.97
C GLY A 130 -8.69 23.39 -0.54
N ALA A 131 -8.70 22.25 -1.21
CA ALA A 131 -9.51 21.11 -0.77
C ALA A 131 -8.91 20.50 0.49
N GLU A 132 -9.67 20.55 1.58
CA GLU A 132 -9.31 19.92 2.86
C GLU A 132 -9.87 18.50 3.01
N GLU A 133 -10.74 18.10 2.07
CA GLU A 133 -11.42 16.80 2.07
C GLU A 133 -10.65 15.77 1.27
N GLU A 134 -10.12 14.73 1.90
CA GLU A 134 -9.31 13.71 1.24
C GLU A 134 -9.85 12.30 1.40
N THR A 135 -9.52 11.47 0.42
CA THR A 135 -9.65 10.00 0.48
C THR A 135 -8.29 9.40 0.19
N GLY A 136 -7.82 8.55 1.07
CA GLY A 136 -6.48 7.98 1.00
C GLY A 136 -6.43 6.50 1.31
N VAL A 137 -5.29 6.08 1.82
CA VAL A 137 -5.02 4.74 2.34
C VAL A 137 -4.55 4.84 3.78
N ALA A 138 -4.67 3.74 4.54
CA ALA A 138 -4.17 3.66 5.89
C ALA A 138 -3.45 2.34 6.17
N LEU A 139 -2.53 2.39 7.12
CA LEU A 139 -1.97 1.24 7.83
C LEU A 139 -2.36 1.37 9.29
N LEU A 140 -2.90 0.29 9.86
CA LEU A 140 -3.14 0.18 11.29
C LEU A 140 -2.33 -1.00 11.83
N SER A 141 -1.80 -0.90 13.06
CA SER A 141 -1.00 -1.96 13.64
C SER A 141 -1.06 -1.97 15.16
N VAL A 142 -0.97 -3.15 15.76
CA VAL A 142 -0.74 -3.33 17.20
C VAL A 142 0.62 -2.76 17.62
N TYR A 143 1.60 -2.81 16.72
CA TYR A 143 2.95 -2.28 16.94
C TYR A 143 3.11 -0.85 16.40
N PRO A 144 4.05 -0.07 16.91
CA PRO A 144 4.35 1.25 16.38
C PRO A 144 4.68 1.20 14.87
N LEU A 145 4.16 2.18 14.14
CA LEU A 145 4.49 2.42 12.74
C LEU A 145 5.61 3.45 12.69
N THR A 146 6.78 3.03 12.22
CA THR A 146 7.99 3.86 12.09
C THR A 146 8.37 4.02 10.62
N ASP A 147 9.28 4.93 10.31
CA ASP A 147 9.73 5.20 8.92
C ASP A 147 8.55 5.28 7.93
N VAL A 148 7.56 6.09 8.32
CA VAL A 148 6.31 6.24 7.57
C VAL A 148 6.56 7.09 6.34
N VAL A 149 6.24 6.57 5.14
CA VAL A 149 6.42 7.26 3.87
C VAL A 149 5.14 7.28 3.06
N ARG A 150 4.83 8.45 2.50
CA ARG A 150 3.77 8.64 1.52
C ARG A 150 4.35 8.59 0.11
N ILE A 151 3.88 7.70 -0.74
CA ILE A 151 4.31 7.55 -2.13
C ILE A 151 3.16 8.03 -3.03
N VAL A 152 3.29 9.19 -3.64
CA VAL A 152 2.31 9.68 -4.62
C VAL A 152 2.54 8.95 -5.93
N LEU A 153 1.59 8.10 -6.31
CA LEU A 153 1.71 7.25 -7.49
C LEU A 153 1.70 8.08 -8.80
N PRO A 154 2.55 7.73 -9.78
CA PRO A 154 2.57 8.42 -11.07
C PRO A 154 1.26 8.23 -11.86
N HIS A 155 1.12 8.97 -12.95
CA HIS A 155 -0.02 8.88 -13.86
C HIS A 155 -1.38 9.16 -13.22
N PRO A 156 -1.77 10.42 -13.14
CA PRO A 156 -3.09 10.79 -12.65
C PRO A 156 -4.20 10.21 -13.53
N GLY A 157 -5.29 9.81 -12.91
CA GLY A 157 -6.52 9.39 -13.57
C GLY A 157 -7.34 10.59 -14.08
N PRO A 158 -8.61 10.35 -14.46
CA PRO A 158 -9.53 11.39 -14.87
C PRO A 158 -9.61 12.54 -13.87
N LYS A 159 -9.80 13.77 -14.38
CA LYS A 159 -9.84 14.99 -13.55
C LYS A 159 -8.56 15.23 -12.73
N LYS A 160 -7.41 14.75 -13.23
CA LYS A 160 -6.08 14.87 -12.58
C LYS A 160 -5.99 14.23 -11.18
N ARG A 161 -6.90 13.34 -10.84
CA ARG A 161 -6.87 12.60 -9.56
C ARG A 161 -5.63 11.72 -9.49
N ARG A 162 -4.89 11.84 -8.39
CA ARG A 162 -3.75 10.96 -8.09
C ARG A 162 -4.12 9.94 -7.05
N ARG A 163 -3.38 8.85 -7.02
CA ARG A 163 -3.45 7.79 -6.03
C ARG A 163 -2.16 7.77 -5.20
N VAL A 164 -2.19 7.00 -4.14
CA VAL A 164 -1.12 6.96 -3.15
C VAL A 164 -0.91 5.54 -2.65
N ALA A 165 0.34 5.24 -2.30
CA ALA A 165 0.68 4.15 -1.40
C ALA A 165 1.29 4.73 -0.13
N LEU A 166 1.11 4.02 0.97
CA LEU A 166 1.65 4.34 2.28
C LEU A 166 2.54 3.18 2.72
N GLY A 167 3.80 3.48 3.01
CA GLY A 167 4.75 2.53 3.55
C GLY A 167 5.08 2.83 5.00
N ALA A 168 5.31 1.79 5.81
CA ALA A 168 5.79 1.91 7.18
C ALA A 168 6.64 0.70 7.56
N THR A 169 7.50 0.86 8.55
CA THR A 169 8.23 -0.23 9.18
C THR A 169 7.55 -0.58 10.51
N VAL A 170 7.33 -1.88 10.72
CA VAL A 170 6.76 -2.45 11.95
C VAL A 170 7.79 -3.40 12.53
N GLU A 171 8.11 -3.27 13.82
CA GLU A 171 9.01 -4.20 14.50
C GLU A 171 8.19 -5.32 15.16
N ILE A 172 8.37 -6.55 14.71
CA ILE A 172 7.67 -7.74 15.20
C ILE A 172 8.74 -8.68 15.76
N ASP A 173 8.65 -8.99 17.05
CA ASP A 173 9.62 -9.84 17.77
C ASP A 173 11.08 -9.37 17.59
N GLY A 174 11.31 -8.07 17.67
CA GLY A 174 12.63 -7.47 17.49
C GLY A 174 13.14 -7.48 16.04
N GLN A 175 12.28 -7.81 15.07
CA GLN A 175 12.63 -7.87 13.66
C GLN A 175 11.80 -6.86 12.84
N PRO A 176 12.42 -5.98 12.06
CA PRO A 176 11.68 -5.04 11.23
C PRO A 176 11.02 -5.75 10.03
N TRP A 177 9.79 -5.36 9.74
CA TRP A 177 9.03 -5.74 8.53
C TRP A 177 8.62 -4.47 7.80
N ARG A 178 8.79 -4.42 6.49
CA ARG A 178 8.33 -3.30 5.67
C ARG A 178 6.93 -3.59 5.13
N VAL A 179 5.97 -2.68 5.39
CA VAL A 179 4.56 -2.89 5.05
C VAL A 179 4.05 -1.74 4.21
N TYR A 180 3.30 -2.04 3.14
CA TYR A 180 2.67 -1.05 2.28
C TYR A 180 1.17 -1.31 2.17
N SER A 181 0.37 -0.23 2.27
CA SER A 181 -1.03 -0.20 1.82
C SER A 181 -1.10 0.68 0.56
N ALA A 182 -1.65 0.15 -0.53
CA ALA A 182 -1.70 0.84 -1.81
C ALA A 182 -3.10 0.88 -2.40
N HIS A 183 -3.42 1.98 -3.10
CA HIS A 183 -4.61 2.06 -3.94
C HIS A 183 -4.23 2.65 -5.30
N ALA A 184 -4.18 1.80 -6.32
CA ALA A 184 -3.81 2.20 -7.67
C ALA A 184 -4.96 2.88 -8.43
N GLU A 185 -4.65 3.56 -9.54
CA GLU A 185 -5.66 4.26 -10.33
C GLU A 185 -6.42 3.28 -11.25
N THR A 186 -7.72 3.33 -11.19
CA THR A 186 -8.62 2.44 -11.95
C THR A 186 -8.59 2.72 -13.46
N ARG A 187 -8.57 4.01 -13.85
CA ARG A 187 -8.85 4.48 -15.21
C ARG A 187 -7.60 4.95 -15.95
N ILE A 188 -6.53 4.16 -15.90
CA ILE A 188 -5.31 4.31 -16.68
C ILE A 188 -4.96 2.94 -17.29
N SER A 189 -4.16 2.93 -18.36
CA SER A 189 -3.76 1.67 -18.99
C SER A 189 -2.91 0.81 -18.07
N MET A 190 -2.89 -0.51 -18.31
CA MET A 190 -2.08 -1.45 -17.53
C MET A 190 -0.60 -1.06 -17.49
N LYS A 191 -0.03 -0.57 -18.63
CA LYS A 191 1.35 -0.05 -18.64
C LYS A 191 1.58 1.02 -17.56
N LYS A 192 0.66 1.99 -17.44
CA LYS A 192 0.75 3.05 -16.43
C LYS A 192 0.52 2.52 -15.01
N LYS A 193 -0.33 1.50 -14.83
CA LYS A 193 -0.47 0.81 -13.52
C LYS A 193 0.82 0.13 -13.12
N MET A 194 1.51 -0.55 -14.06
CA MET A 194 2.82 -1.15 -13.78
C MET A 194 3.84 -0.10 -13.30
N GLU A 195 3.81 1.12 -13.82
CA GLU A 195 4.66 2.21 -13.35
C GLU A 195 4.25 2.68 -11.94
N GLN A 196 2.97 2.62 -11.58
CA GLN A 196 2.51 2.86 -10.21
C GLN A 196 3.02 1.78 -9.24
N PHE A 197 2.99 0.51 -9.64
CA PHE A 197 3.52 -0.59 -8.83
C PHE A 197 5.03 -0.49 -8.70
N ASN A 198 5.73 -0.13 -9.77
CA ASN A 198 7.17 0.12 -9.73
C ASN A 198 7.54 1.22 -8.72
N ALA A 199 6.75 2.28 -8.57
CA ALA A 199 7.03 3.32 -7.59
C ALA A 199 7.05 2.78 -6.14
N ILE A 200 6.22 1.79 -5.83
CA ILE A 200 6.23 1.10 -4.54
C ILE A 200 7.47 0.21 -4.41
N LEU A 201 7.80 -0.53 -5.47
CA LEU A 201 8.97 -1.41 -5.49
C LEU A 201 10.31 -0.64 -5.45
N GLU A 202 10.36 0.56 -6.03
CA GLU A 202 11.54 1.45 -5.92
C GLU A 202 11.74 1.94 -4.47
N ASP A 203 10.66 2.26 -3.73
CA ASP A 203 10.80 2.54 -2.30
C ASP A 203 11.27 1.29 -1.54
N LEU A 204 10.72 0.12 -1.86
CA LEU A 204 11.12 -1.14 -1.21
C LEU A 204 12.59 -1.50 -1.46
N LYS A 205 13.18 -1.13 -2.60
CA LYS A 205 14.61 -1.34 -2.91
C LYS A 205 15.57 -0.53 -2.02
N ARG A 206 15.08 0.48 -1.31
CA ARG A 206 15.87 1.26 -0.34
C ARG A 206 16.18 0.48 0.92
N TYR A 207 15.53 -0.65 1.13
CA TYR A 207 15.67 -1.53 2.28
C TYR A 207 16.42 -2.81 1.90
N PRO A 208 17.07 -3.48 2.86
CA PRO A 208 17.77 -4.74 2.63
C PRO A 208 16.90 -5.76 1.88
N SER A 209 17.49 -6.50 0.96
CA SER A 209 16.76 -7.46 0.12
C SER A 209 16.18 -8.65 0.89
N ASP A 210 16.74 -8.96 2.04
CA ASP A 210 16.31 -9.99 2.99
C ASP A 210 15.31 -9.48 4.03
N LEU A 211 15.04 -8.16 4.06
CA LEU A 211 14.03 -7.59 4.95
C LEU A 211 12.65 -8.14 4.58
N PRO A 212 11.91 -8.75 5.53
CA PRO A 212 10.54 -9.15 5.29
C PRO A 212 9.67 -8.00 4.84
N ALA A 213 8.87 -8.20 3.80
CA ALA A 213 8.02 -7.13 3.29
C ALA A 213 6.63 -7.63 2.87
N ILE A 214 5.65 -6.74 3.03
CA ILE A 214 4.25 -6.93 2.64
C ILE A 214 3.84 -5.75 1.77
N VAL A 215 3.33 -6.03 0.57
CA VAL A 215 2.64 -5.03 -0.26
C VAL A 215 1.21 -5.49 -0.44
N MET A 216 0.26 -4.73 0.07
CA MET A 216 -1.15 -5.08 0.01
C MET A 216 -2.02 -3.90 -0.45
N GLY A 217 -3.19 -4.21 -0.99
CA GLY A 217 -4.20 -3.24 -1.35
C GLY A 217 -4.91 -3.46 -2.67
N ASP A 218 -5.70 -2.48 -3.04
CA ASP A 218 -6.46 -2.43 -4.28
C ASP A 218 -5.56 -1.92 -5.43
N LEU A 219 -5.06 -2.87 -6.23
CA LEU A 219 -4.20 -2.58 -7.38
C LEU A 219 -5.00 -2.36 -8.68
N ASN A 220 -6.34 -2.51 -8.63
CA ASN A 220 -7.24 -2.27 -9.75
C ASN A 220 -6.88 -3.05 -11.04
N THR A 221 -6.56 -4.33 -10.92
CA THR A 221 -6.04 -5.21 -11.98
C THR A 221 -7.15 -5.88 -12.80
N TRP A 222 -8.16 -5.15 -13.23
CA TRP A 222 -9.34 -5.70 -13.95
C TRP A 222 -9.12 -5.97 -15.44
N GLU A 223 -8.02 -5.51 -16.04
CA GLU A 223 -7.75 -5.64 -17.46
C GLU A 223 -7.30 -7.07 -17.83
N PRO A 224 -7.58 -7.55 -19.05
CA PRO A 224 -7.07 -8.85 -19.51
C PRO A 224 -5.55 -8.96 -19.31
N SER A 225 -5.07 -10.11 -18.88
CA SER A 225 -3.65 -10.37 -18.54
C SER A 225 -3.05 -9.45 -17.47
N ALA A 226 -3.86 -8.70 -16.71
CA ALA A 226 -3.35 -7.86 -15.63
C ALA A 226 -2.72 -8.70 -14.52
N ASP A 227 -3.33 -9.83 -14.19
CA ASP A 227 -2.83 -10.76 -13.18
C ASP A 227 -1.43 -11.26 -13.50
N ASP A 228 -1.21 -11.75 -14.74
CA ASP A 228 0.09 -12.27 -15.18
C ASP A 228 1.17 -11.19 -15.16
N LYS A 229 0.84 -9.99 -15.67
CA LYS A 229 1.78 -8.86 -15.69
C LYS A 229 2.14 -8.42 -14.28
N THR A 230 1.14 -8.34 -13.39
CA THR A 230 1.35 -7.98 -11.99
C THR A 230 2.17 -9.05 -11.29
N ALA A 231 1.81 -10.34 -11.46
CA ALA A 231 2.56 -11.45 -10.90
C ALA A 231 4.02 -11.44 -11.35
N LYS A 232 4.28 -11.26 -12.64
CA LYS A 232 5.65 -11.18 -13.18
C LYS A 232 6.44 -10.03 -12.58
N LEU A 233 5.83 -8.84 -12.42
CA LEU A 233 6.51 -7.67 -11.86
C LEU A 233 6.91 -7.91 -10.41
N PHE A 234 5.97 -8.35 -9.57
CA PHE A 234 6.23 -8.55 -8.15
C PHE A 234 7.17 -9.75 -7.91
N SER A 235 7.03 -10.84 -8.68
CA SER A 235 7.95 -11.99 -8.60
C SER A 235 9.38 -11.62 -8.97
N ASN A 236 9.59 -10.77 -9.97
CA ASN A 236 10.91 -10.25 -10.33
C ASN A 236 11.53 -9.38 -9.19
N ALA A 237 10.72 -8.84 -8.31
CA ALA A 237 11.16 -8.12 -7.11
C ALA A 237 11.25 -9.03 -5.86
N GLY A 238 11.17 -10.35 -6.03
CA GLY A 238 11.27 -11.34 -4.96
C GLY A 238 10.04 -11.45 -4.06
N LEU A 239 8.86 -10.99 -4.54
CA LEU A 239 7.62 -11.15 -3.80
C LEU A 239 6.76 -12.28 -4.39
N THR A 240 6.07 -12.99 -3.52
CA THR A 240 5.11 -14.05 -3.87
C THR A 240 3.72 -13.71 -3.33
N THR A 241 2.69 -14.36 -3.84
CA THR A 241 1.31 -14.19 -3.35
C THR A 241 0.56 -15.51 -3.30
N PRO A 242 -0.22 -15.78 -2.26
CA PRO A 242 -1.14 -16.92 -2.22
C PRO A 242 -2.47 -16.62 -2.93
N PHE A 243 -2.73 -15.37 -3.35
CA PHE A 243 -4.02 -14.91 -3.87
C PHE A 243 -4.11 -14.90 -5.41
N ALA A 244 -3.60 -15.90 -6.09
CA ALA A 244 -3.73 -15.97 -7.54
C ALA A 244 -5.18 -16.34 -7.98
N GLY A 245 -5.72 -15.61 -8.96
CA GLY A 245 -6.92 -16.01 -9.71
C GLY A 245 -8.29 -15.79 -9.05
N ASN A 246 -8.38 -15.42 -7.78
CA ASN A 246 -9.66 -15.29 -7.07
C ASN A 246 -10.21 -13.86 -7.13
N ALA A 247 -11.52 -13.71 -7.41
CA ALA A 247 -12.20 -12.43 -7.34
C ALA A 247 -12.23 -11.88 -5.91
N THR A 248 -11.97 -10.57 -5.78
CA THR A 248 -11.92 -9.83 -4.51
C THR A 248 -12.91 -8.69 -4.45
N PHE A 249 -13.59 -8.43 -5.57
CA PHE A 249 -14.55 -7.35 -5.75
C PHE A 249 -15.82 -7.89 -6.40
N ARG A 250 -16.99 -7.39 -5.96
CA ARG A 250 -18.30 -7.73 -6.53
C ARG A 250 -19.17 -6.50 -6.70
N ARG A 251 -19.75 -6.35 -7.87
CA ARG A 251 -20.72 -5.31 -8.18
C ARG A 251 -21.84 -5.85 -9.07
N LYS A 252 -23.07 -5.44 -8.85
CA LYS A 252 -24.17 -5.70 -9.78
C LYS A 252 -24.18 -4.67 -10.90
N VAL A 253 -24.15 -5.12 -12.15
CA VAL A 253 -24.30 -4.30 -13.36
C VAL A 253 -25.50 -4.84 -14.12
N LEU A 254 -26.58 -4.05 -14.22
CA LEU A 254 -27.84 -4.46 -14.86
C LEU A 254 -28.32 -5.85 -14.38
N PHE A 255 -28.31 -6.06 -13.06
CA PHE A 255 -28.72 -7.32 -12.38
C PHE A 255 -27.73 -8.49 -12.53
N VAL A 256 -26.69 -8.38 -13.33
CA VAL A 256 -25.65 -9.41 -13.47
C VAL A 256 -24.52 -9.12 -12.47
N PRO A 257 -24.11 -10.12 -11.66
CA PRO A 257 -22.95 -9.95 -10.79
C PRO A 257 -21.68 -9.87 -11.65
N LEU A 258 -20.93 -8.81 -11.48
CA LEU A 258 -19.57 -8.65 -12.00
C LEU A 258 -18.61 -8.91 -10.85
N GLU A 259 -17.77 -9.91 -10.99
CA GLU A 259 -16.71 -10.21 -10.02
C GLU A 259 -15.35 -9.99 -10.68
N LEU A 260 -14.47 -9.27 -9.98
CA LEU A 260 -13.15 -8.91 -10.48
C LEU A 260 -12.08 -9.20 -9.42
N LYS A 261 -10.87 -9.53 -9.86
CA LYS A 261 -9.70 -9.55 -9.00
C LYS A 261 -9.03 -8.18 -9.03
N LEU A 262 -9.14 -7.44 -7.93
CA LEU A 262 -8.60 -6.09 -7.80
C LEU A 262 -7.57 -5.99 -6.68
N ASP A 263 -7.74 -6.77 -5.61
CA ASP A 263 -6.97 -6.66 -4.38
C ASP A 263 -5.91 -7.76 -4.29
N TRP A 264 -4.79 -7.43 -3.66
CA TRP A 264 -3.63 -8.30 -3.57
C TRP A 264 -2.94 -8.19 -2.22
N ILE A 265 -2.27 -9.29 -1.82
CA ILE A 265 -1.25 -9.32 -0.78
C ILE A 265 -0.01 -10.00 -1.37
N TRP A 266 1.10 -9.29 -1.40
CA TRP A 266 2.40 -9.73 -1.86
C TRP A 266 3.37 -9.82 -0.69
N LEU A 267 4.15 -10.88 -0.62
CA LEU A 267 4.99 -11.25 0.52
C LEU A 267 6.44 -11.46 0.06
N ARG A 268 7.42 -10.90 0.78
CA ARG A 268 8.83 -11.17 0.65
C ARG A 268 9.39 -11.63 1.98
N GLY A 269 10.14 -12.76 2.02
CA GLY A 269 10.72 -13.32 3.23
C GLY A 269 9.70 -13.82 4.26
N LEU A 270 8.42 -13.95 3.85
CA LEU A 270 7.29 -14.37 4.66
C LEU A 270 6.55 -15.50 3.96
N GLU A 271 5.94 -16.39 4.73
CA GLU A 271 5.10 -17.49 4.26
C GLU A 271 3.70 -17.34 4.85
N ALA A 272 2.68 -17.46 4.02
CA ALA A 272 1.29 -17.55 4.47
C ALA A 272 1.00 -19.00 4.88
N THR A 273 0.71 -19.23 6.14
CA THR A 273 0.35 -20.56 6.69
C THR A 273 -1.12 -20.87 6.46
N SER A 274 -1.96 -19.83 6.51
CA SER A 274 -3.35 -19.84 6.09
C SER A 274 -3.73 -18.49 5.52
N PHE A 275 -4.70 -18.48 4.61
CA PHE A 275 -5.16 -17.26 3.96
C PHE A 275 -6.54 -17.46 3.34
N GLY A 276 -7.26 -16.37 3.12
CA GLY A 276 -8.58 -16.42 2.52
C GLY A 276 -9.09 -15.06 2.08
N ILE A 277 -10.25 -15.09 1.45
CA ILE A 277 -11.06 -13.95 1.07
C ILE A 277 -12.41 -14.15 1.75
N ASP A 278 -12.74 -13.30 2.71
CA ASP A 278 -14.00 -13.43 3.41
C ASP A 278 -15.13 -12.80 2.60
N ARG A 279 -15.88 -13.65 1.92
CA ARG A 279 -16.99 -13.27 1.05
C ARG A 279 -18.32 -13.08 1.79
N GLU A 280 -18.39 -13.40 3.07
CA GLU A 280 -19.57 -13.18 3.91
C GLU A 280 -19.64 -11.74 4.41
N ILE A 281 -18.53 -11.03 4.39
CA ILE A 281 -18.47 -9.62 4.76
C ILE A 281 -18.93 -8.74 3.58
N GLU A 282 -20.19 -8.31 3.61
CA GLU A 282 -20.82 -7.47 2.57
C GLU A 282 -20.91 -5.98 2.99
N ILE A 283 -19.98 -5.47 3.78
CA ILE A 283 -19.95 -4.05 4.19
C ILE A 283 -19.41 -3.14 3.06
N SER A 284 -18.54 -3.64 2.21
CA SER A 284 -17.99 -2.98 1.03
C SER A 284 -18.38 -3.75 -0.24
N ASP A 285 -18.08 -3.19 -1.41
CA ASP A 285 -18.11 -3.92 -2.69
C ASP A 285 -16.80 -4.71 -2.94
N HIS A 286 -15.79 -4.53 -2.09
CA HIS A 286 -14.64 -5.41 -1.98
C HIS A 286 -14.83 -6.39 -0.82
N TRP A 287 -14.22 -7.55 -0.92
CA TRP A 287 -14.09 -8.50 0.16
C TRP A 287 -12.71 -8.37 0.81
N PRO A 288 -12.59 -8.45 2.13
CA PRO A 288 -11.29 -8.41 2.78
C PRO A 288 -10.46 -9.66 2.44
N LEU A 289 -9.17 -9.44 2.19
CA LEU A 289 -8.17 -10.49 2.12
C LEU A 289 -7.49 -10.60 3.49
N TRP A 290 -7.30 -11.83 3.97
CA TRP A 290 -6.57 -12.07 5.20
C TRP A 290 -5.50 -13.17 5.02
N ALA A 291 -4.44 -13.10 5.81
CA ALA A 291 -3.43 -14.14 5.88
C ALA A 291 -2.81 -14.21 7.29
N ASN A 292 -2.53 -15.41 7.74
CA ASN A 292 -1.64 -15.67 8.87
C ASN A 292 -0.23 -15.92 8.33
N LEU A 293 0.73 -15.17 8.83
CA LEU A 293 2.09 -15.12 8.31
C LEU A 293 3.10 -15.59 9.35
N ARG A 294 4.13 -16.30 8.88
CA ARG A 294 5.37 -16.52 9.61
C ARG A 294 6.57 -16.16 8.75
N ARG A 295 7.73 -16.01 9.35
CA ARG A 295 8.96 -15.86 8.56
C ARG A 295 9.23 -17.13 7.76
N ALA A 296 9.57 -16.95 6.50
CA ALA A 296 10.04 -18.07 5.68
C ALA A 296 11.36 -18.61 6.27
N VAL A 297 11.42 -19.91 6.47
CA VAL A 297 12.66 -20.56 6.89
C VAL A 297 13.62 -20.57 5.70
N THR A 298 14.64 -19.72 5.74
CA THR A 298 15.74 -19.81 4.79
C THR A 298 16.45 -21.16 5.01
N LYS A 299 16.26 -22.12 4.12
CA LYS A 299 17.15 -23.27 4.07
C LYS A 299 18.55 -22.71 3.85
N LYS A 300 19.42 -22.78 4.86
CA LYS A 300 20.87 -22.63 4.63
C LYS A 300 21.27 -23.79 3.74
N GLU A 301 21.64 -23.48 2.48
CA GLU A 301 22.39 -24.40 1.63
C GLU A 301 23.76 -24.68 2.23
#